data_4a1147c5be90d1c3392ace8ae3bb21fc
#
_entry.id   4a1147c5be90d1c3392ace8ae3bb21fc
#
_cell.length_a   1.000
_cell.length_b   1.000
_cell.length_c   1.000
_cell.angle_alpha   90.00
_cell.angle_beta   90.00
_cell.angle_gamma   90.00
#
_symmetry.space_group_name_H-M   'P 1'
#
loop_
_entity.id
_entity.type
_entity.pdbx_description
1 polymer ?
#
loop_
_entity_poly.entity_id
_entity_poly.type
_entity_poly.pdbx_seq_one_letter_code
_entity_poly.pdbx_strand_id
1 'polypeptide(L)'
;MSRPLPIIHGITEHEDSPYRMERLDLEFSNGERRRYERLHGRGHGAVAVVPMLDAETVLLVREYAAGVHRYELGLVKGRIDAGESPIEAANRELMEEAGYGARDLQVLRSITLAPVYMSHQTHLVLARDLYPQRLPGDEPEELEVIPWKLDDLGDLILREDFSEGRTIASLFIAREWLRQQG
;
A
#
# COMPACT_ATOMS: atom_id res chain seq x y z
N MET A 1 2.81 -5.00 25.21
CA MET A 1 3.54 -3.73 25.50
C MET A 1 3.73 -3.03 24.17
N SER A 2 3.41 -1.75 24.05
CA SER A 2 3.62 -1.02 22.80
C SER A 2 5.13 -0.87 22.53
N ARG A 3 5.54 -1.11 21.30
CA ARG A 3 6.91 -0.88 20.84
C ARG A 3 7.24 0.61 20.95
N PRO A 4 8.42 1.02 21.49
CA PRO A 4 8.78 2.43 21.55
C PRO A 4 8.99 2.99 20.14
N LEU A 5 8.65 4.26 19.96
CA LEU A 5 8.86 4.95 18.68
C LEU A 5 10.37 5.20 18.44
N PRO A 6 10.81 5.19 17.16
CA PRO A 6 12.14 5.66 16.78
C PRO A 6 12.38 7.11 17.21
N ILE A 7 13.62 7.44 17.55
CA ILE A 7 14.02 8.79 17.94
C ILE A 7 14.40 9.57 16.67
N ILE A 8 13.79 10.73 16.45
CA ILE A 8 14.19 11.65 15.38
C ILE A 8 15.37 12.49 15.87
N HIS A 9 16.58 12.23 15.38
CA HIS A 9 17.79 12.99 15.73
C HIS A 9 17.98 14.26 14.90
N GLY A 10 17.30 14.39 13.76
CA GLY A 10 17.39 15.57 12.90
C GLY A 10 16.40 15.50 11.75
N ILE A 11 16.07 16.67 11.21
CA ILE A 11 15.24 16.82 10.03
C ILE A 11 16.00 17.73 9.06
N THR A 12 16.21 17.27 7.83
CA THR A 12 16.85 18.04 6.76
C THR A 12 15.98 17.98 5.51
N GLU A 13 15.89 19.09 4.80
CA GLU A 13 15.29 19.11 3.47
C GLU A 13 16.26 18.47 2.47
N HIS A 14 15.74 17.63 1.57
CA HIS A 14 16.54 16.85 0.64
C HIS A 14 16.08 17.08 -0.81
N GLU A 15 17.02 17.44 -1.69
CA GLU A 15 16.73 17.66 -3.11
C GLU A 15 16.58 16.36 -3.91
N ASP A 16 17.19 15.25 -3.43
CA ASP A 16 17.13 13.92 -4.05
C ASP A 16 15.90 13.11 -3.61
N SER A 17 14.72 13.70 -3.75
CA SER A 17 13.44 13.03 -3.43
C SER A 17 13.10 11.92 -4.46
N PRO A 18 12.47 10.80 -4.04
CA PRO A 18 11.87 9.84 -4.97
C PRO A 18 10.71 10.44 -5.78
N TYR A 19 10.25 11.61 -5.40
CA TYR A 19 9.25 12.40 -6.12
C TYR A 19 9.91 13.64 -6.70
N ARG A 20 9.46 14.05 -7.89
CA ARG A 20 9.80 15.34 -8.48
C ARG A 20 8.55 16.15 -8.74
N MET A 21 8.65 17.46 -8.60
CA MET A 21 7.60 18.37 -9.04
C MET A 21 7.70 18.58 -10.55
N GLU A 22 6.60 18.35 -11.24
CA GLU A 22 6.44 18.66 -12.67
C GLU A 22 5.46 19.82 -12.82
N ARG A 23 5.75 20.69 -13.78
CA ARG A 23 4.87 21.78 -14.18
C ARG A 23 4.26 21.43 -15.53
N LEU A 24 2.94 21.56 -15.63
CA LEU A 24 2.15 21.24 -16.81
C LEU A 24 1.49 22.51 -17.32
N ASP A 25 1.82 22.93 -18.54
CA ASP A 25 1.10 23.98 -19.24
C ASP A 25 -0.01 23.33 -20.08
N LEU A 26 -1.26 23.55 -19.73
CA LEU A 26 -2.43 22.85 -20.30
C LEU A 26 -3.33 23.82 -21.06
N GLU A 27 -3.91 23.35 -22.16
CA GLU A 27 -5.00 24.00 -22.87
C GLU A 27 -6.23 23.10 -22.86
N PHE A 28 -7.32 23.61 -22.35
CA PHE A 28 -8.59 22.90 -22.26
C PHE A 28 -9.40 23.04 -23.56
N SER A 29 -10.41 22.19 -23.74
CA SER A 29 -11.24 22.16 -24.95
C SER A 29 -12.01 23.46 -25.22
N ASN A 30 -12.19 24.33 -24.24
CA ASN A 30 -12.77 25.66 -24.35
C ASN A 30 -11.73 26.76 -24.70
N GLY A 31 -10.47 26.38 -24.96
CA GLY A 31 -9.36 27.30 -25.23
C GLY A 31 -8.70 27.93 -24.00
N GLU A 32 -9.20 27.65 -22.80
CA GLU A 32 -8.59 28.15 -21.58
C GLU A 32 -7.26 27.50 -21.31
N ARG A 33 -6.24 28.32 -20.97
CA ARG A 33 -4.91 27.85 -20.61
C ARG A 33 -4.68 27.98 -19.11
N ARG A 34 -4.12 26.91 -18.51
CA ARG A 34 -3.80 26.84 -17.07
C ARG A 34 -2.48 26.15 -16.86
N ARG A 35 -1.81 26.55 -15.78
CA ARG A 35 -0.60 25.90 -15.30
C ARG A 35 -0.93 25.10 -14.04
N TYR A 36 -0.56 23.81 -14.06
CA TYR A 36 -0.69 22.90 -12.95
C TYR A 36 0.67 22.43 -12.48
N GLU A 37 0.75 22.03 -11.22
CA GLU A 37 1.93 21.35 -10.67
C GLU A 37 1.50 19.99 -10.12
N ARG A 38 2.36 18.98 -10.33
CA ARG A 38 2.11 17.64 -9.78
C ARG A 38 3.38 17.01 -9.24
N LEU A 39 3.21 16.16 -8.23
CA LEU A 39 4.22 15.20 -7.79
C LEU A 39 4.22 14.01 -8.76
N HIS A 40 5.38 13.76 -9.35
CA HIS A 40 5.59 12.60 -10.22
C HIS A 40 6.54 11.62 -9.53
N GLY A 41 6.08 10.37 -9.31
CA GLY A 41 6.91 9.30 -8.75
C GLY A 41 7.94 8.79 -9.76
N ARG A 42 9.16 8.55 -9.30
CA ARG A 42 10.19 7.86 -10.08
C ARG A 42 9.99 6.36 -9.88
N GLY A 43 9.43 5.66 -10.87
CA GLY A 43 9.28 4.20 -10.77
C GLY A 43 8.06 3.67 -11.52
N HIS A 44 7.78 2.40 -11.32
CA HIS A 44 6.77 1.61 -12.05
C HIS A 44 5.42 1.52 -11.31
N GLY A 45 5.22 2.32 -10.26
CA GLY A 45 4.05 2.25 -9.40
C GLY A 45 4.32 1.44 -8.12
N ALA A 46 3.25 1.07 -7.45
CA ALA A 46 3.31 0.27 -6.23
C ALA A 46 2.20 -0.78 -6.22
N VAL A 47 2.33 -1.75 -5.34
CA VAL A 47 1.29 -2.73 -5.01
C VAL A 47 0.76 -2.50 -3.60
N ALA A 48 -0.50 -2.85 -3.39
CA ALA A 48 -1.10 -3.09 -2.08
C ALA A 48 -1.72 -4.49 -2.14
N VAL A 49 -1.34 -5.35 -1.22
CA VAL A 49 -1.74 -6.76 -1.22
C VAL A 49 -2.79 -6.99 -0.15
N VAL A 50 -3.89 -7.64 -0.51
CA VAL A 50 -4.90 -8.16 0.43
C VAL A 50 -4.67 -9.65 0.58
N PRO A 51 -3.88 -10.09 1.58
CA PRO A 51 -3.51 -11.49 1.74
C PRO A 51 -4.59 -12.19 2.58
N MET A 52 -5.34 -13.07 1.94
CA MET A 52 -6.39 -13.85 2.59
C MET A 52 -5.81 -15.12 3.20
N LEU A 53 -5.74 -15.17 4.53
CA LEU A 53 -5.33 -16.36 5.27
C LEU A 53 -6.32 -17.51 5.09
N ASP A 54 -7.59 -17.17 5.05
CA ASP A 54 -8.75 -18.03 4.77
C ASP A 54 -9.86 -17.22 4.07
N ALA A 55 -11.05 -17.78 3.91
CA ALA A 55 -12.15 -17.11 3.20
C ALA A 55 -12.62 -15.79 3.86
N GLU A 56 -12.34 -15.59 5.14
CA GLU A 56 -12.88 -14.49 5.96
C GLU A 56 -11.79 -13.61 6.58
N THR A 57 -10.54 -14.10 6.67
CA THR A 57 -9.46 -13.48 7.42
C THR A 57 -8.39 -12.91 6.50
N VAL A 58 -8.13 -11.60 6.62
CA VAL A 58 -7.02 -10.91 5.96
C VAL A 58 -5.84 -10.78 6.92
N LEU A 59 -4.61 -10.81 6.41
CA LEU A 59 -3.42 -10.46 7.18
C LEU A 59 -3.12 -8.98 7.01
N LEU A 60 -2.91 -8.30 8.13
CA LEU A 60 -2.43 -6.92 8.20
C LEU A 60 -1.02 -6.92 8.78
N VAL A 61 -0.27 -5.86 8.52
CA VAL A 61 1.07 -5.64 9.08
C VAL A 61 1.08 -4.35 9.89
N ARG A 62 1.89 -4.33 10.96
CA ARG A 62 2.13 -3.11 11.74
C ARG A 62 3.50 -2.58 11.40
N GLU A 63 3.54 -1.40 10.81
CA GLU A 63 4.73 -0.76 10.29
C GLU A 63 4.90 0.66 10.87
N TYR A 64 6.14 1.12 11.04
CA TYR A 64 6.41 2.50 11.39
C TYR A 64 6.19 3.44 10.20
N ALA A 65 5.24 4.36 10.35
CA ALA A 65 4.89 5.35 9.34
C ALA A 65 5.58 6.70 9.65
N ALA A 66 6.70 6.97 8.98
CA ALA A 66 7.51 8.17 9.20
C ALA A 66 6.72 9.48 8.96
N GLY A 67 5.76 9.48 8.03
CA GLY A 67 4.95 10.64 7.72
C GLY A 67 4.04 11.13 8.85
N VAL A 68 3.69 10.23 9.78
CA VAL A 68 2.84 10.52 10.95
C VAL A 68 3.53 10.20 12.28
N HIS A 69 4.78 9.73 12.22
CA HIS A 69 5.64 9.40 13.35
C HIS A 69 4.97 8.47 14.38
N ARG A 70 4.37 7.38 13.88
CA ARG A 70 3.75 6.34 14.71
C ARG A 70 3.72 5.00 13.98
N TYR A 71 3.43 3.94 14.72
CA TYR A 71 3.11 2.65 14.11
C TYR A 71 1.68 2.66 13.59
N GLU A 72 1.51 2.31 12.32
CA GLU A 72 0.22 2.16 11.64
C GLU A 72 -0.03 0.69 11.32
N LEU A 73 -1.28 0.29 11.44
CA LEU A 73 -1.75 -0.99 10.94
C LEU A 73 -2.18 -0.81 9.47
N GLY A 74 -1.76 -1.70 8.61
CA GLY A 74 -2.00 -1.55 7.17
C GLY A 74 -1.94 -2.86 6.40
N LEU A 75 -2.08 -2.77 5.09
CA LEU A 75 -1.80 -3.88 4.18
C LEU A 75 -0.31 -3.95 3.88
N VAL A 76 0.15 -5.14 3.46
CA VAL A 76 1.44 -5.34 2.77
C VAL A 76 1.49 -4.42 1.55
N LYS A 77 2.57 -3.65 1.38
CA LYS A 77 2.71 -2.66 0.32
C LYS A 77 4.16 -2.47 -0.08
N GLY A 78 4.42 -2.37 -1.35
CA GLY A 78 5.75 -2.01 -1.80
C GLY A 78 5.80 -1.48 -3.22
N ARG A 79 6.98 -1.14 -3.66
CA ARG A 79 7.24 -0.64 -5.00
C ARG A 79 7.37 -1.79 -5.99
N ILE A 80 6.99 -1.52 -7.23
CA ILE A 80 7.26 -2.43 -8.35
C ILE A 80 8.66 -2.11 -8.84
N ASP A 81 9.53 -3.11 -8.81
CA ASP A 81 10.90 -2.99 -9.31
C ASP A 81 10.97 -3.03 -10.84
N ALA A 82 12.10 -2.61 -11.40
CA ALA A 82 12.29 -2.61 -12.84
C ALA A 82 12.21 -4.04 -13.42
N GLY A 83 11.23 -4.26 -14.28
CA GLY A 83 11.00 -5.55 -14.92
C GLY A 83 10.02 -6.47 -14.19
N GLU A 84 9.58 -6.12 -12.98
CA GLU A 84 8.51 -6.86 -12.28
C GLU A 84 7.12 -6.52 -12.84
N SER A 85 6.25 -7.50 -12.88
CA SER A 85 4.81 -7.29 -12.99
C SER A 85 4.22 -6.97 -11.60
N PRO A 86 3.01 -6.38 -11.52
CA PRO A 86 2.33 -6.16 -10.24
C PRO A 86 2.12 -7.45 -9.42
N ILE A 87 1.97 -8.60 -10.07
CA ILE A 87 1.80 -9.90 -9.40
C ILE A 87 3.12 -10.37 -8.77
N GLU A 88 4.24 -10.23 -9.48
CA GLU A 88 5.56 -10.61 -8.96
C GLU A 88 5.94 -9.73 -7.79
N ALA A 89 5.78 -8.40 -7.92
CA ALA A 89 6.01 -7.45 -6.83
C ALA A 89 5.13 -7.76 -5.60
N ALA A 90 3.84 -8.01 -5.80
CA ALA A 90 2.92 -8.33 -4.71
C ALA A 90 3.33 -9.61 -3.96
N ASN A 91 3.78 -10.65 -4.68
CA ASN A 91 4.20 -11.90 -4.05
C ASN A 91 5.55 -11.74 -3.32
N ARG A 92 6.48 -10.96 -3.86
CA ARG A 92 7.75 -10.62 -3.22
C ARG A 92 7.51 -9.85 -1.93
N GLU A 93 6.78 -8.74 -1.96
CA GLU A 93 6.46 -7.91 -0.78
C GLU A 93 5.72 -8.72 0.30
N LEU A 94 4.80 -9.60 -0.11
CA LEU A 94 4.09 -10.49 0.83
C LEU A 94 5.06 -11.44 1.56
N MET A 95 6.06 -11.97 0.86
CA MET A 95 7.09 -12.82 1.46
C MET A 95 8.03 -12.04 2.39
N GLU A 96 8.39 -10.82 2.02
CA GLU A 96 9.28 -9.95 2.77
C GLU A 96 8.60 -9.46 4.06
N GLU A 97 7.43 -8.83 3.96
CA GLU A 97 6.73 -8.18 5.06
C GLU A 97 5.95 -9.15 5.95
N ALA A 98 5.20 -10.09 5.37
CA ALA A 98 4.32 -10.96 6.12
C ALA A 98 4.84 -12.40 6.30
N GLY A 99 5.87 -12.81 5.56
CA GLY A 99 6.42 -14.16 5.63
C GLY A 99 5.56 -15.21 4.96
N TYR A 100 4.76 -14.84 3.98
CA TYR A 100 3.92 -15.73 3.18
C TYR A 100 4.11 -15.47 1.69
N GLY A 101 4.15 -16.53 0.89
CA GLY A 101 3.87 -16.45 -0.54
C GLY A 101 2.41 -16.83 -0.81
N ALA A 102 1.92 -16.54 -2.01
CA ALA A 102 0.58 -16.93 -2.47
C ALA A 102 0.67 -17.70 -3.79
N ARG A 103 -0.23 -18.70 -3.98
CA ARG A 103 -0.35 -19.43 -5.25
C ARG A 103 -1.40 -18.83 -6.19
N ASP A 104 -2.35 -18.10 -5.61
CA ASP A 104 -3.42 -17.44 -6.35
C ASP A 104 -3.37 -15.94 -6.09
N LEU A 105 -2.86 -15.19 -7.08
CA LEU A 105 -2.76 -13.72 -7.03
C LEU A 105 -3.53 -13.12 -8.20
N GLN A 106 -4.36 -12.13 -7.89
CA GLN A 106 -5.17 -11.46 -8.87
C GLN A 106 -5.14 -9.94 -8.68
N VAL A 107 -4.80 -9.19 -9.73
CA VAL A 107 -4.96 -7.73 -9.74
C VAL A 107 -6.46 -7.41 -9.82
N LEU A 108 -7.00 -6.78 -8.80
CA LEU A 108 -8.40 -6.36 -8.77
C LEU A 108 -8.60 -5.06 -9.54
N ARG A 109 -7.76 -4.07 -9.26
CA ARG A 109 -7.77 -2.77 -9.95
C ARG A 109 -6.56 -1.92 -9.58
N SER A 110 -6.36 -0.82 -10.30
CA SER A 110 -5.44 0.26 -9.90
C SER A 110 -6.23 1.37 -9.22
N ILE A 111 -5.65 1.94 -8.16
CA ILE A 111 -6.18 3.08 -7.42
C ILE A 111 -5.19 4.23 -7.41
N THR A 112 -5.69 5.45 -7.31
CA THR A 112 -4.89 6.66 -7.14
C THR A 112 -5.04 7.18 -5.72
N LEU A 113 -4.01 7.85 -5.19
CA LEU A 113 -4.06 8.44 -3.85
C LEU A 113 -4.61 9.86 -3.87
N ALA A 114 -3.99 10.72 -4.66
CA ALA A 114 -4.33 12.14 -4.76
C ALA A 114 -4.22 12.62 -6.22
N PRO A 115 -5.15 12.21 -7.12
CA PRO A 115 -5.01 12.40 -8.57
C PRO A 115 -5.00 13.87 -9.02
N VAL A 116 -5.40 14.78 -8.14
CA VAL A 116 -5.37 16.23 -8.44
C VAL A 116 -3.92 16.74 -8.58
N TYR A 117 -2.98 16.18 -7.78
CA TYR A 117 -1.60 16.67 -7.76
C TYR A 117 -0.54 15.56 -7.69
N MET A 118 -0.93 14.28 -7.78
CA MET A 118 0.00 13.15 -7.73
C MET A 118 -0.32 12.15 -8.83
N SER A 119 0.71 11.74 -9.60
CA SER A 119 0.55 10.77 -10.68
C SER A 119 0.77 9.32 -10.25
N HIS A 120 1.00 9.07 -8.96
CA HIS A 120 1.26 7.74 -8.43
C HIS A 120 0.03 6.83 -8.50
N GLN A 121 0.24 5.58 -8.92
CA GLN A 121 -0.77 4.53 -8.92
C GLN A 121 -0.35 3.37 -8.05
N THR A 122 -1.32 2.75 -7.39
CA THR A 122 -1.15 1.52 -6.61
C THR A 122 -2.04 0.43 -7.20
N HIS A 123 -1.45 -0.71 -7.54
CA HIS A 123 -2.18 -1.89 -8.00
C HIS A 123 -2.64 -2.69 -6.78
N LEU A 124 -3.94 -2.85 -6.65
CA LEU A 124 -4.55 -3.68 -5.61
C LEU A 124 -4.53 -5.14 -6.04
N VAL A 125 -3.85 -5.98 -5.28
CA VAL A 125 -3.69 -7.41 -5.55
C VAL A 125 -4.34 -8.21 -4.42
N LEU A 126 -5.29 -9.07 -4.77
CA LEU A 126 -5.83 -10.10 -3.88
C LEU A 126 -4.91 -11.31 -3.93
N ALA A 127 -4.46 -11.79 -2.76
CA ALA A 127 -3.61 -12.97 -2.63
C ALA A 127 -4.32 -14.02 -1.81
N ARG A 128 -4.43 -15.24 -2.36
CA ARG A 128 -5.11 -16.41 -1.76
C ARG A 128 -4.22 -17.64 -1.83
N ASP A 129 -4.60 -18.71 -1.18
CA ASP A 129 -3.82 -19.94 -1.08
C ASP A 129 -2.39 -19.64 -0.59
N LEU A 130 -2.33 -19.01 0.59
CA LEU A 130 -1.08 -18.60 1.20
C LEU A 130 -0.29 -19.82 1.67
N TYR A 131 1.04 -19.73 1.55
CA TYR A 131 1.97 -20.72 2.09
C TYR A 131 3.14 -20.02 2.81
N PRO A 132 3.66 -20.59 3.90
CA PRO A 132 4.76 -19.99 4.62
C PRO A 132 6.02 -19.90 3.75
N GLN A 133 6.48 -18.70 3.53
CA GLN A 133 7.76 -18.38 2.89
C GLN A 133 8.17 -16.96 3.23
N ARG A 134 9.37 -16.81 3.81
CA ARG A 134 9.93 -15.50 4.13
C ARG A 134 11.13 -15.20 3.26
N LEU A 135 11.18 -13.99 2.74
CA LEU A 135 12.36 -13.40 2.13
C LEU A 135 12.93 -12.32 3.06
N PRO A 136 14.23 -11.99 2.91
CA PRO A 136 14.78 -10.81 3.57
C PRO A 136 14.11 -9.54 3.01
N GLY A 137 13.53 -8.72 3.89
CA GLY A 137 13.01 -7.39 3.56
C GLY A 137 14.03 -6.30 3.79
N ASP A 138 13.67 -5.06 3.50
CA ASP A 138 14.48 -3.87 3.74
C ASP A 138 13.99 -3.05 4.96
N GLU A 139 12.98 -3.53 5.67
CA GLU A 139 12.49 -2.92 6.90
C GLU A 139 13.55 -3.02 8.02
N PRO A 140 13.72 -1.95 8.83
CA PRO A 140 14.71 -1.93 9.91
C PRO A 140 14.40 -2.90 11.05
N GLU A 141 13.18 -3.43 11.09
CA GLU A 141 12.70 -4.37 12.11
C GLU A 141 11.63 -5.30 11.53
N GLU A 142 11.50 -6.51 12.12
CA GLU A 142 10.46 -7.46 11.71
C GLU A 142 9.05 -6.89 11.97
N LEU A 143 8.21 -6.93 10.95
CA LEU A 143 6.83 -6.44 11.04
C LEU A 143 5.96 -7.41 11.83
N GLU A 144 5.06 -6.86 12.65
CA GLU A 144 4.04 -7.63 13.35
C GLU A 144 2.90 -7.96 12.38
N VAL A 145 2.63 -9.25 12.16
CA VAL A 145 1.54 -9.71 11.30
C VAL A 145 0.28 -9.97 12.14
N ILE A 146 -0.82 -9.31 11.79
CA ILE A 146 -2.06 -9.30 12.55
C ILE A 146 -3.21 -9.82 11.68
N PRO A 147 -3.81 -10.98 11.99
CA PRO A 147 -5.00 -11.45 11.32
C PRO A 147 -6.23 -10.62 11.72
N TRP A 148 -7.08 -10.29 10.73
CA TRP A 148 -8.30 -9.53 10.95
C TRP A 148 -9.46 -10.09 10.13
N LYS A 149 -10.65 -10.17 10.73
CA LYS A 149 -11.84 -10.62 10.00
C LYS A 149 -12.39 -9.51 9.10
N LEU A 150 -12.68 -9.82 7.84
CA LEU A 150 -13.25 -8.86 6.88
C LEU A 150 -14.63 -8.33 7.32
N ASP A 151 -15.39 -9.12 8.09
CA ASP A 151 -16.69 -8.68 8.60
C ASP A 151 -16.54 -7.65 9.73
N ASP A 152 -15.40 -7.63 10.42
CA ASP A 152 -15.09 -6.70 11.51
C ASP A 152 -14.37 -5.41 11.00
N LEU A 153 -14.45 -5.09 9.71
CA LEU A 153 -13.88 -3.86 9.16
C LEU A 153 -14.48 -2.59 9.78
N GLY A 154 -15.72 -2.66 10.28
CA GLY A 154 -16.37 -1.57 11.02
C GLY A 154 -15.59 -1.17 12.26
N ASP A 155 -15.08 -2.14 13.02
CA ASP A 155 -14.26 -1.90 14.20
C ASP A 155 -12.85 -1.47 13.84
N LEU A 156 -12.29 -2.03 12.75
CA LEU A 156 -10.96 -1.69 12.27
C LEU A 156 -10.84 -0.21 11.88
N ILE A 157 -11.79 0.33 11.12
CA ILE A 157 -11.76 1.72 10.64
C ILE A 157 -11.93 2.77 11.74
N LEU A 158 -12.35 2.36 12.94
CA LEU A 158 -12.48 3.26 14.10
C LEU A 158 -11.22 3.29 14.96
N ARG A 159 -10.21 2.49 14.64
CA ARG A 159 -8.95 2.48 15.38
C ARG A 159 -8.08 3.68 15.04
N GLU A 160 -7.41 4.24 16.05
CA GLU A 160 -6.49 5.38 15.87
C GLU A 160 -5.22 5.02 15.08
N ASP A 161 -4.77 3.75 15.17
CA ASP A 161 -3.60 3.22 14.47
C ASP A 161 -3.92 2.63 13.09
N PHE A 162 -5.10 2.96 12.53
CA PHE A 162 -5.54 2.50 11.22
C PHE A 162 -6.15 3.66 10.42
N SER A 163 -5.31 4.45 9.77
CA SER A 163 -5.74 5.70 9.14
C SER A 163 -5.41 5.82 7.65
N GLU A 164 -4.64 4.89 7.08
CA GLU A 164 -4.23 4.98 5.68
C GLU A 164 -5.39 4.74 4.71
N GLY A 165 -5.74 5.77 3.94
CA GLY A 165 -6.88 5.73 3.01
C GLY A 165 -6.78 4.65 1.93
N ARG A 166 -5.58 4.29 1.44
CA ARG A 166 -5.39 3.19 0.47
C ARG A 166 -5.75 1.85 1.08
N THR A 167 -5.27 1.56 2.28
CA THR A 167 -5.57 0.33 3.01
C THR A 167 -7.08 0.20 3.25
N ILE A 168 -7.71 1.27 3.76
CA ILE A 168 -9.16 1.31 4.00
C ILE A 168 -9.91 1.00 2.69
N ALA A 169 -9.63 1.75 1.62
CA ALA A 169 -10.28 1.55 0.33
C ALA A 169 -10.06 0.15 -0.22
N SER A 170 -8.83 -0.38 -0.14
CA SER A 170 -8.45 -1.69 -0.64
C SER A 170 -9.20 -2.82 0.04
N LEU A 171 -9.34 -2.76 1.37
CA LEU A 171 -10.09 -3.77 2.14
C LEU A 171 -11.58 -3.77 1.77
N PHE A 172 -12.19 -2.60 1.64
CA PHE A 172 -13.59 -2.51 1.21
C PHE A 172 -13.79 -3.00 -0.23
N ILE A 173 -12.87 -2.67 -1.15
CA ILE A 173 -12.90 -3.16 -2.54
C ILE A 173 -12.78 -4.68 -2.57
N ALA A 174 -11.82 -5.25 -1.84
CA ALA A 174 -11.61 -6.69 -1.81
C ALA A 174 -12.81 -7.42 -1.19
N ARG A 175 -13.37 -6.92 -0.08
CA ARG A 175 -14.56 -7.48 0.54
C ARG A 175 -15.75 -7.49 -0.42
N GLU A 176 -15.99 -6.38 -1.10
CA GLU A 176 -17.10 -6.28 -2.07
C GLU A 176 -16.88 -7.21 -3.27
N TRP A 177 -15.64 -7.28 -3.77
CA TRP A 177 -15.29 -8.21 -4.85
C TRP A 177 -15.53 -9.66 -4.43
N LEU A 178 -15.08 -10.08 -3.24
CA LEU A 178 -15.28 -11.44 -2.73
C LEU A 178 -16.76 -11.79 -2.59
N ARG A 179 -17.60 -10.86 -2.10
CA ARG A 179 -19.05 -11.04 -2.00
C ARG A 179 -19.76 -11.26 -3.33
N GLN A 180 -19.20 -10.73 -4.42
CA GLN A 180 -19.75 -10.90 -5.77
C GLN A 180 -19.34 -12.21 -6.43
N GLN A 181 -18.36 -12.92 -5.89
CA GLN A 181 -17.89 -14.22 -6.41
C GLN A 181 -18.57 -15.42 -5.72
N GLY A 182 -19.13 -15.23 -4.53
CA GLY A 182 -19.86 -16.28 -3.78
C GLY A 182 -21.34 -16.16 -3.93
#